data_409de8a20e6f1f2ae7b07534e44f4fc0
#
_entry.id   409de8a20e6f1f2ae7b07534e44f4fc0
#
_cell.length_a   1.000
_cell.length_b   1.000
_cell.length_c   1.000
_cell.angle_alpha   90.00
_cell.angle_beta   90.00
_cell.angle_gamma   90.00
#
_symmetry.space_group_name_H-M   'P 1'
#
loop_
_entity.id
_entity.type
_entity.pdbx_description
1 polymer ?
#
loop_
_entity_poly.entity_id
_entity_poly.type
_entity_poly.pdbx_seq_one_letter_code
_entity_poly.pdbx_strand_id
1 'polypeptide(L)' 'MNEYEYQKALYNKELVRINAETQDLQQQDKALELQLRQVDTQQRAVQTELESVQKVLDKNIELTFKTFSS' A
#
# COMPACT_ATOMS: atom_id res chain seq x y z
N MET A 1 -19.72 -7.12 -46.72
CA MET A 1 -18.92 -6.12 -45.94
C MET A 1 -17.75 -5.69 -46.79
N ASN A 2 -17.55 -4.42 -47.02
CA ASN A 2 -16.38 -3.94 -47.74
C ASN A 2 -15.16 -3.87 -46.78
N GLU A 3 -14.00 -3.65 -47.36
CA GLU A 3 -12.76 -3.63 -46.58
C GLU A 3 -12.74 -2.52 -45.53
N TYR A 4 -13.29 -1.35 -45.84
CA TYR A 4 -13.36 -0.25 -44.91
C TYR A 4 -14.21 -0.61 -43.68
N GLU A 5 -15.36 -1.21 -43.90
CA GLU A 5 -16.27 -1.62 -42.79
C GLU A 5 -15.60 -2.71 -41.93
N TYR A 6 -14.90 -3.63 -42.57
CA TYR A 6 -14.17 -4.67 -41.85
C TYR A 6 -13.07 -4.09 -40.94
N GLN A 7 -12.27 -3.19 -41.47
CA GLN A 7 -11.21 -2.54 -40.71
C GLN A 7 -11.77 -1.68 -39.59
N LYS A 8 -12.86 -0.99 -39.84
CA LYS A 8 -13.54 -0.19 -38.79
C LYS A 8 -14.06 -1.08 -37.68
N ALA A 9 -14.61 -2.23 -38.00
CA ALA A 9 -15.09 -3.18 -37.00
C ALA A 9 -13.93 -3.72 -36.15
N LEU A 10 -12.79 -4.05 -36.77
CA LEU A 10 -11.59 -4.47 -36.03
C LEU A 10 -11.06 -3.37 -35.11
N TYR A 11 -11.02 -2.14 -35.61
CA TYR A 11 -10.58 -0.99 -34.83
C TYR A 11 -11.46 -0.78 -33.61
N ASN A 12 -12.78 -0.81 -33.78
CA ASN A 12 -13.73 -0.65 -32.69
C ASN A 12 -13.58 -1.77 -31.65
N LYS A 13 -13.39 -3.01 -32.11
CA LYS A 13 -13.17 -4.14 -31.22
C LYS A 13 -11.91 -3.96 -30.39
N GLU A 14 -10.83 -3.48 -31.02
CA GLU A 14 -9.57 -3.22 -30.34
C GLU A 14 -9.70 -2.10 -29.32
N LEU A 15 -10.45 -1.03 -29.62
CA LEU A 15 -10.70 0.05 -28.68
C LEU A 15 -11.45 -0.45 -27.44
N VAL A 16 -12.45 -1.30 -27.63
CA VAL A 16 -13.20 -1.86 -26.50
C VAL A 16 -12.27 -2.69 -25.61
N ARG A 17 -11.41 -3.49 -26.23
CA ARG A 17 -10.44 -4.32 -25.50
C ARG A 17 -9.47 -3.45 -24.70
N ILE A 18 -8.91 -2.42 -25.32
CA ILE A 18 -7.96 -1.51 -24.66
C ILE A 18 -8.62 -0.76 -23.52
N ASN A 19 -9.86 -0.29 -23.71
CA ASN A 19 -10.58 0.40 -22.66
C ASN A 19 -10.85 -0.51 -21.45
N ALA A 20 -11.21 -1.77 -21.71
CA ALA A 20 -11.42 -2.75 -20.65
C ALA A 20 -10.13 -3.03 -19.88
N GLU A 21 -9.02 -3.21 -20.58
CA GLU A 21 -7.70 -3.41 -19.94
C GLU A 21 -7.27 -2.20 -19.13
N THR A 22 -7.52 -0.99 -19.65
CA THR A 22 -7.18 0.25 -18.96
C THR A 22 -7.97 0.37 -17.65
N GLN A 23 -9.26 0.07 -17.68
CA GLN A 23 -10.08 0.09 -16.47
C GLN A 23 -9.60 -0.93 -15.44
N ASP A 24 -9.25 -2.13 -15.89
CA ASP A 24 -8.73 -3.16 -15.01
C ASP A 24 -7.41 -2.74 -14.34
N LEU A 25 -6.50 -2.17 -15.11
CA LEU A 25 -5.25 -1.64 -14.60
C LEU A 25 -5.47 -0.52 -13.57
N GLN A 26 -6.43 0.37 -13.84
CA GLN A 26 -6.76 1.44 -12.91
C GLN A 26 -7.30 0.90 -11.59
N GLN A 27 -8.11 -0.15 -11.63
CA GLN A 27 -8.60 -0.81 -10.42
C GLN A 27 -7.47 -1.47 -9.64
N GLN A 28 -6.54 -2.13 -10.34
CA GLN A 28 -5.37 -2.74 -9.72
C GLN A 28 -4.48 -1.68 -9.07
N ASP A 29 -4.26 -0.55 -9.73
CA ASP A 29 -3.48 0.55 -9.18
C ASP A 29 -4.09 1.09 -7.89
N LYS A 30 -5.41 1.26 -7.85
CA LYS A 30 -6.11 1.71 -6.65
C LYS A 30 -5.98 0.71 -5.52
N ALA A 31 -6.11 -0.59 -5.82
CA ALA A 31 -5.96 -1.64 -4.82
C ALA A 31 -4.55 -1.65 -4.24
N LEU A 32 -3.53 -1.51 -5.09
CA LEU A 32 -2.14 -1.43 -4.66
C LEU A 32 -1.89 -0.19 -3.80
N GLU A 33 -2.45 0.95 -4.18
CA GLU A 33 -2.33 2.19 -3.41
C GLU A 33 -2.91 2.03 -2.00
N LEU A 34 -4.07 1.38 -1.89
CA LEU A 34 -4.68 1.10 -0.59
C LEU A 34 -3.82 0.16 0.25
N GLN A 35 -3.25 -0.88 -0.36
CA GLN A 35 -2.35 -1.79 0.33
C GLN A 35 -1.10 -1.08 0.85
N LEU A 36 -0.52 -0.20 0.04
CA LEU A 36 0.64 0.60 0.45
C LEU A 36 0.31 1.50 1.64
N ARG A 37 -0.86 2.12 1.65
CA ARG A 37 -1.30 2.93 2.78
C ARG A 37 -1.48 2.10 4.05
N GLN A 38 -2.02 0.89 3.93
CA GLN A 38 -2.16 -0.01 5.06
C GLN A 38 -0.81 -0.41 5.62
N VAL A 39 0.15 -0.76 4.77
CA VAL A 39 1.50 -1.12 5.18
C VAL A 39 2.17 0.07 5.87
N ASP A 40 2.04 1.28 5.32
CA ASP A 40 2.61 2.48 5.92
C ASP A 40 2.02 2.74 7.31
N THR A 41 0.70 2.60 7.45
CA THR A 41 0.02 2.77 8.74
C THR A 41 0.50 1.73 9.75
N GLN A 42 0.62 0.47 9.34
CA GLN A 42 1.13 -0.59 10.21
C GLN A 42 2.56 -0.35 10.62
N GLN A 43 3.40 0.10 9.70
CA GLN A 43 4.80 0.41 9.99
C GLN A 43 4.92 1.53 11.03
N ARG A 44 4.11 2.58 10.90
CA ARG A 44 4.08 3.67 11.86
C ARG A 44 3.60 3.21 13.24
N ALA A 45 2.60 2.34 13.28
CA ALA A 45 2.09 1.79 14.53
C ALA A 45 3.16 0.96 15.23
N VAL A 46 3.86 0.10 14.50
CA VAL A 46 4.96 -0.71 15.05
C VAL A 46 6.07 0.18 15.57
N GLN A 47 6.45 1.20 14.82
CA GLN A 47 7.49 2.14 15.26
C GLN A 47 7.10 2.85 16.54
N THR A 48 5.85 3.28 16.67
CA THR A 48 5.35 3.90 17.88
C THR A 48 5.39 2.93 19.08
N GLU A 49 5.01 1.66 18.86
CA GLU A 49 5.11 0.63 19.89
C GLU A 49 6.55 0.41 20.32
N LEU A 50 7.49 0.32 19.38
CA LEU A 50 8.90 0.16 19.70
C LEU A 50 9.43 1.31 20.54
N GLU A 51 9.08 2.55 20.17
CA GLU A 51 9.48 3.73 20.94
C GLU A 51 8.90 3.69 22.36
N SER A 52 7.64 3.27 22.50
CA SER A 52 6.99 3.15 23.80
C SER A 52 7.66 2.09 24.68
N VAL A 53 7.96 0.92 24.10
CA VAL A 53 8.66 -0.16 24.80
C VAL A 53 10.05 0.31 25.24
N GLN A 54 10.76 0.99 24.36
CA GLN A 54 12.10 1.49 24.67
C GLN A 54 12.07 2.48 25.83
N LYS A 55 11.09 3.38 25.86
CA LYS A 55 10.92 4.32 26.99
C LYS A 55 10.65 3.60 28.29
N VAL A 56 9.82 2.56 28.25
CA VAL A 56 9.53 1.75 29.46
C VAL A 56 10.78 1.02 29.93
N LEU A 57 11.54 0.44 29.01
CA LEU A 57 12.80 -0.23 29.35
C LEU A 57 13.80 0.74 29.96
N ASP A 58 13.99 1.90 29.36
CA ASP A 58 14.91 2.92 29.87
C ASP A 58 14.53 3.35 31.29
N LYS A 59 13.23 3.55 31.51
CA LYS A 59 12.74 3.92 32.82
C LYS A 59 12.94 2.80 33.86
N ASN A 60 12.72 1.55 33.46
CA ASN A 60 12.93 0.42 34.34
C ASN A 60 14.42 0.26 34.71
N ILE A 61 15.30 0.47 33.75
CA ILE A 61 16.75 0.45 33.98
C ILE A 61 17.13 1.55 34.97
N GLU A 62 16.62 2.75 34.79
CA GLU A 62 16.86 3.87 35.70
C GLU A 62 16.39 3.56 37.14
N LEU A 63 15.18 3.04 37.29
CA LEU A 63 14.63 2.68 38.59
C LEU A 63 15.44 1.57 39.27
N THR A 64 15.86 0.57 38.51
CA THR A 64 16.68 -0.52 39.03
C THR A 64 18.04 0.01 39.49
N PHE A 65 18.66 0.89 38.73
CA PHE A 65 19.92 1.51 39.09
C PHE A 65 19.79 2.30 40.40
N LYS A 66 18.74 3.11 40.52
CA LYS A 66 18.51 3.88 41.75
C LYS A 66 18.31 2.97 42.96
N THR A 67 17.61 1.85 42.76
CA THR A 67 17.40 0.89 43.85
C THR A 67 18.72 0.28 44.33
N PHE A 68 19.61 -0.02 43.39
CA PHE A 68 20.93 -0.59 43.74
C PHE A 68 21.91 0.42 44.29
N SER A 69 21.78 1.70 43.90
CA SER A 69 22.72 2.73 44.36
C SER A 69 22.35 3.38 45.68
N SER A 70 21.16 3.15 46.13
CA SER A 70 20.69 3.63 47.45
C SER A 70 20.86 2.55 48.53
#